data_24c3c35f7f2fa705363b9d48bc89443a
#
_entry.id   24c3c35f7f2fa705363b9d48bc89443a
#
_cell.length_a   1.000
_cell.length_b   1.000
_cell.length_c   1.000
_cell.angle_alpha   90.00
_cell.angle_beta   90.00
_cell.angle_gamma   90.00
#
_symmetry.space_group_name_H-M   'P 1'
#
loop_
_entity.id
_entity.type
_entity.pdbx_description
1 polymer ?
#
loop_
_entity_poly.entity_id
_entity_poly.type
_entity_poly.pdbx_seq_one_letter_code
_entity_poly.pdbx_strand_id
1 'polypeptide(L)'
;FHYRAAETAAKYKLMVDFHGTYKPTGLNRTYPNVINYEAVHGLEQMKWSDIHTDQVTYDVTMPFIRMLAGPVDYTQGAMHNANKRCYHSSMDTPMSQGTRCRQLAEYVVFESPLNMLCDSPTNYDREEECTEFIATIPTVWEQTIAMNGEIGKYITMARRKGDVWYVGSLTLSLIHIS
;
A
#
# COMPACT_ATOMS: atom_id res chain seq x y z
N PHE A 1 1.95 4.59 25.27
CA PHE A 1 3.16 4.72 24.42
C PHE A 1 2.93 5.76 23.31
N HIS A 2 1.95 5.58 22.44
CA HIS A 2 1.74 6.36 21.20
C HIS A 2 1.61 7.88 21.42
N TYR A 3 0.84 8.32 22.44
CA TYR A 3 0.74 9.75 22.79
C TYR A 3 2.11 10.36 23.10
N ARG A 4 2.86 9.70 24.00
CA ARG A 4 4.18 10.18 24.38
C ARG A 4 5.18 10.18 23.20
N ALA A 5 5.09 9.18 22.32
CA ALA A 5 5.91 9.13 21.10
C ALA A 5 5.57 10.29 20.16
N ALA A 6 4.28 10.52 19.88
CA ALA A 6 3.79 11.61 19.04
C ALA A 6 4.21 12.99 19.59
N GLU A 7 4.00 13.24 20.90
CA GLU A 7 4.39 14.48 21.57
C GLU A 7 5.91 14.70 21.53
N THR A 8 6.68 13.65 21.78
CA THR A 8 8.15 13.76 21.76
C THR A 8 8.63 14.04 20.33
N ALA A 9 8.13 13.32 19.34
CA ALA A 9 8.47 13.56 17.94
C ALA A 9 8.13 14.99 17.50
N ALA A 10 6.96 15.51 17.90
CA ALA A 10 6.56 16.88 17.59
C ALA A 10 7.53 17.92 18.13
N LYS A 11 8.06 17.75 19.35
CA LYS A 11 9.09 18.65 19.94
C LYS A 11 10.36 18.74 19.08
N TYR A 12 10.69 17.63 18.40
CA TYR A 12 11.84 17.58 17.51
C TYR A 12 11.48 17.80 16.02
N LYS A 13 10.25 18.21 15.74
CA LYS A 13 9.72 18.43 14.37
C LYS A 13 9.83 17.18 13.47
N LEU A 14 9.58 16.02 14.05
CA LEU A 14 9.60 14.73 13.35
C LEU A 14 8.16 14.28 13.05
N MET A 15 7.99 13.70 11.88
CA MET A 15 6.80 12.92 11.51
C MET A 15 6.93 11.50 12.04
N VAL A 16 5.78 10.85 12.24
CA VAL A 16 5.72 9.49 12.80
C VAL A 16 4.87 8.62 11.90
N ASP A 17 5.42 7.47 11.54
CA ASP A 17 4.71 6.32 11.02
C ASP A 17 4.82 5.18 12.04
N PHE A 18 3.68 4.61 12.44
CA PHE A 18 3.64 3.56 13.45
C PHE A 18 3.55 2.18 12.84
N HIS A 19 4.57 1.36 13.06
CA HIS A 19 4.59 -0.07 12.70
C HIS A 19 4.34 -0.97 13.91
N GLY A 20 3.84 -2.21 13.66
CA GLY A 20 3.54 -3.17 14.72
C GLY A 20 2.48 -2.67 15.70
N THR A 21 1.49 -1.94 15.26
CA THR A 21 0.52 -1.23 16.09
C THR A 21 -0.92 -1.47 15.62
N TYR A 22 -1.86 -0.80 16.25
CA TYR A 22 -3.26 -0.80 15.86
C TYR A 22 -3.54 0.20 14.71
N LYS A 23 -4.67 0.01 14.02
CA LYS A 23 -5.17 0.95 13.00
C LYS A 23 -5.40 2.34 13.58
N PRO A 24 -5.45 3.42 12.77
CA PRO A 24 -5.77 4.76 13.21
C PRO A 24 -7.07 4.80 14.03
N THR A 25 -7.02 5.46 15.19
CA THR A 25 -8.16 5.67 16.10
C THR A 25 -8.44 7.14 16.38
N GLY A 26 -7.89 8.03 15.55
CA GLY A 26 -8.02 9.47 15.68
C GLY A 26 -6.83 10.19 16.29
N LEU A 27 -5.78 9.48 16.72
CA LEU A 27 -4.55 10.09 17.26
C LEU A 27 -3.95 11.12 16.29
N ASN A 28 -3.95 10.83 15.01
CA ASN A 28 -3.46 11.70 13.93
C ASN A 28 -4.27 13.01 13.79
N ARG A 29 -5.49 13.08 14.33
CA ARG A 29 -6.28 14.32 14.37
C ARG A 29 -5.84 15.24 15.51
N THR A 30 -5.36 14.66 16.60
CA THR A 30 -4.82 15.41 17.74
C THR A 30 -3.34 15.76 17.51
N TYR A 31 -2.60 14.84 16.92
CA TYR A 31 -1.17 14.97 16.64
C TYR A 31 -0.93 14.83 15.13
N PRO A 32 -1.00 15.92 14.36
CA PRO A 32 -0.90 15.89 12.90
C PRO A 32 0.49 15.47 12.37
N ASN A 33 1.49 15.39 13.24
CA ASN A 33 2.78 14.80 12.91
C ASN A 33 2.76 13.26 12.87
N VAL A 34 1.68 12.62 13.33
CA VAL A 34 1.43 11.17 13.11
C VAL A 34 0.74 11.04 11.76
N ILE A 35 1.49 10.64 10.75
CA ILE A 35 1.04 10.68 9.37
C ILE A 35 0.57 9.34 8.84
N ASN A 36 1.10 8.23 9.37
CA ASN A 36 0.81 6.91 8.84
C ASN A 36 0.82 5.81 9.91
N TYR A 37 0.28 4.64 9.55
CA TYR A 37 0.21 3.44 10.38
C TYR A 37 0.28 2.21 9.51
N GLU A 38 1.03 1.21 9.93
CA GLU A 38 0.99 -0.12 9.31
C GLU A 38 -0.37 -0.79 9.59
N ALA A 39 -0.52 -1.44 10.72
CA ALA A 39 -1.71 -2.15 11.19
C ALA A 39 -2.46 -2.94 10.08
N VAL A 40 -1.72 -3.65 9.24
CA VAL A 40 -2.17 -4.36 8.06
C VAL A 40 -1.26 -5.56 7.81
N HIS A 41 -1.74 -6.59 7.15
CA HIS A 41 -0.89 -7.64 6.62
C HIS A 41 -0.28 -7.13 5.29
N GLY A 42 0.72 -6.24 5.41
CA GLY A 42 1.37 -5.60 4.27
C GLY A 42 2.34 -6.52 3.55
N LEU A 43 2.98 -5.99 2.52
CA LEU A 43 3.89 -6.79 1.70
C LEU A 43 5.15 -7.20 2.47
N GLU A 44 5.55 -6.46 3.52
CA GLU A 44 6.64 -6.88 4.40
C GLU A 44 6.39 -8.26 5.01
N GLN A 45 5.15 -8.55 5.45
CA GLN A 45 4.80 -9.84 6.04
C GLN A 45 4.92 -11.01 5.07
N MET A 46 4.89 -10.74 3.76
CA MET A 46 5.10 -11.77 2.74
C MET A 46 6.50 -12.38 2.77
N LYS A 47 7.47 -11.73 3.40
CA LYS A 47 8.83 -12.25 3.59
C LYS A 47 8.89 -13.54 4.41
N TRP A 48 7.89 -13.78 5.26
CA TRP A 48 7.78 -14.95 6.14
C TRP A 48 6.40 -15.60 6.12
N SER A 49 5.51 -15.18 5.25
CA SER A 49 4.21 -15.80 5.07
C SER A 49 4.33 -17.13 4.34
N ASP A 50 3.47 -18.07 4.69
CA ASP A 50 3.44 -19.36 4.02
C ASP A 50 2.70 -19.34 2.68
N ILE A 51 2.73 -20.46 1.97
CA ILE A 51 2.10 -20.64 0.65
C ILE A 51 0.56 -20.62 0.70
N HIS A 52 -0.04 -20.73 1.90
CA HIS A 52 -1.50 -20.70 2.06
C HIS A 52 -2.03 -19.26 2.13
N THR A 53 -1.16 -18.28 2.38
CA THR A 53 -1.51 -16.87 2.35
C THR A 53 -2.05 -16.48 0.99
N ASP A 54 -3.23 -15.89 0.95
CA ASP A 54 -3.85 -15.35 -0.26
C ASP A 54 -3.79 -13.83 -0.23
N GLN A 55 -2.62 -13.30 -0.60
CA GLN A 55 -2.38 -11.87 -0.58
C GLN A 55 -3.25 -11.13 -1.60
N VAL A 56 -3.52 -11.75 -2.75
CA VAL A 56 -4.30 -11.12 -3.81
C VAL A 56 -5.74 -10.85 -3.36
N THR A 57 -6.37 -11.82 -2.69
CA THR A 57 -7.71 -11.64 -2.10
C THR A 57 -7.69 -10.66 -0.93
N TYR A 58 -6.64 -10.70 -0.12
CA TYR A 58 -6.47 -9.76 0.98
C TYR A 58 -6.42 -8.31 0.47
N ASP A 59 -5.62 -8.03 -0.54
CA ASP A 59 -5.39 -6.67 -1.05
C ASP A 59 -6.63 -6.04 -1.71
N VAL A 60 -7.52 -6.83 -2.32
CA VAL A 60 -8.81 -6.31 -2.81
C VAL A 60 -9.87 -6.18 -1.72
N THR A 61 -9.62 -6.75 -0.53
CA THR A 61 -10.52 -6.70 0.63
C THR A 61 -10.12 -5.59 1.60
N MET A 62 -8.82 -5.41 1.83
CA MET A 62 -8.26 -4.49 2.80
C MET A 62 -8.77 -3.05 2.67
N PRO A 63 -8.91 -2.45 1.47
CA PRO A 63 -9.41 -1.10 1.33
C PRO A 63 -10.82 -0.88 1.89
N PHE A 64 -11.69 -1.88 1.83
CA PHE A 64 -13.05 -1.79 2.35
C PHE A 64 -13.13 -1.88 3.88
N ILE A 65 -12.07 -2.34 4.53
CA ILE A 65 -12.05 -2.57 5.99
C ILE A 65 -11.03 -1.65 6.65
N ARG A 66 -9.75 -1.83 6.33
CA ARG A 66 -8.64 -1.15 7.01
C ARG A 66 -8.54 0.33 6.66
N MET A 67 -8.70 0.68 5.38
CA MET A 67 -8.59 2.07 4.92
C MET A 67 -9.73 2.96 5.40
N LEU A 68 -10.85 2.42 5.84
CA LEU A 68 -11.91 3.20 6.51
C LEU A 68 -11.43 3.88 7.80
N ALA A 69 -10.40 3.36 8.43
CA ALA A 69 -9.81 3.93 9.63
C ALA A 69 -8.81 5.07 9.34
N GLY A 70 -8.32 5.19 8.11
CA GLY A 70 -7.32 6.17 7.70
C GLY A 70 -6.14 5.56 6.94
N PRO A 71 -5.05 6.32 6.76
CA PRO A 71 -3.93 5.92 5.92
C PRO A 71 -3.28 4.60 6.37
N VAL A 72 -2.61 3.95 5.44
CA VAL A 72 -1.97 2.65 5.65
C VAL A 72 -0.58 2.62 5.01
N ASP A 73 0.43 2.23 5.77
CA ASP A 73 1.73 1.86 5.24
C ASP A 73 1.73 0.36 4.91
N TYR A 74 1.52 0.05 3.64
CA TYR A 74 1.40 -1.32 3.14
C TYR A 74 2.73 -1.89 2.64
N THR A 75 3.69 -1.03 2.31
CA THR A 75 5.00 -1.40 1.75
C THR A 75 4.91 -2.11 0.40
N GLN A 76 4.08 -1.60 -0.51
CA GLN A 76 3.93 -2.13 -1.88
C GLN A 76 5.17 -1.87 -2.75
N GLY A 77 5.19 -2.45 -3.95
CA GLY A 77 6.19 -2.15 -4.97
C GLY A 77 7.24 -3.24 -5.19
N ALA A 78 6.96 -4.50 -4.83
CA ALA A 78 7.85 -5.60 -5.19
C ALA A 78 7.93 -5.77 -6.71
N MET A 79 9.15 -5.81 -7.25
CA MET A 79 9.42 -6.01 -8.67
C MET A 79 9.48 -7.49 -9.06
N HIS A 80 9.67 -8.39 -8.09
CA HIS A 80 9.51 -9.83 -8.27
C HIS A 80 8.06 -10.23 -7.96
N ASN A 81 7.40 -10.83 -8.94
CA ASN A 81 5.98 -11.15 -8.86
C ASN A 81 5.75 -12.61 -9.30
N ALA A 82 4.92 -13.33 -8.58
CA ALA A 82 4.61 -14.71 -8.87
C ALA A 82 3.12 -15.01 -8.69
N ASN A 83 2.61 -15.99 -9.42
CA ASN A 83 1.31 -16.55 -9.08
C ASN A 83 1.41 -17.32 -7.73
N LYS A 84 0.27 -17.59 -7.11
CA LYS A 84 0.21 -18.24 -5.79
C LYS A 84 0.98 -19.57 -5.72
N ARG A 85 1.06 -20.34 -6.82
CA ARG A 85 1.74 -21.64 -6.85
C ARG A 85 3.27 -21.51 -6.90
N CYS A 86 3.75 -20.44 -7.50
CA CYS A 86 5.19 -20.17 -7.66
C CYS A 86 5.73 -19.24 -6.59
N TYR A 87 4.85 -18.65 -5.77
CA TYR A 87 5.25 -17.78 -4.68
C TYR A 87 6.01 -18.58 -3.61
N HIS A 88 7.09 -18.01 -3.12
CA HIS A 88 7.80 -18.46 -1.93
C HIS A 88 8.27 -17.24 -1.12
N SER A 89 8.23 -17.36 0.19
CA SER A 89 8.73 -16.32 1.09
C SER A 89 10.24 -16.19 1.00
N SER A 90 10.75 -14.97 1.03
CA SER A 90 12.19 -14.68 1.05
C SER A 90 12.44 -13.42 1.86
N MET A 91 13.44 -13.47 2.73
CA MET A 91 13.88 -12.30 3.50
C MET A 91 14.69 -11.33 2.65
N ASP A 92 15.47 -11.84 1.71
CA ASP A 92 16.47 -11.07 0.97
C ASP A 92 15.96 -10.57 -0.39
N THR A 93 14.95 -11.23 -0.93
CA THR A 93 14.37 -10.91 -2.24
C THR A 93 12.86 -10.79 -2.11
N PRO A 94 12.33 -9.59 -1.83
CA PRO A 94 10.91 -9.38 -1.70
C PRO A 94 10.15 -9.87 -2.93
N MET A 95 9.06 -10.60 -2.71
CA MET A 95 8.21 -11.13 -3.77
C MET A 95 6.75 -10.88 -3.42
N SER A 96 5.95 -10.48 -4.42
CA SER A 96 4.50 -10.37 -4.27
C SER A 96 3.77 -11.49 -5.02
N GLN A 97 2.57 -11.83 -4.55
CA GLN A 97 1.63 -12.61 -5.35
C GLN A 97 0.92 -11.70 -6.36
N GLY A 98 0.65 -12.23 -7.54
CA GLY A 98 -0.03 -11.50 -8.62
C GLY A 98 0.92 -10.90 -9.64
N THR A 99 0.65 -9.68 -10.08
CA THR A 99 1.40 -9.03 -11.16
C THR A 99 2.08 -7.75 -10.70
N ARG A 100 3.09 -7.31 -11.46
CA ARG A 100 3.73 -6.00 -11.23
C ARG A 100 2.76 -4.84 -11.41
N CYS A 101 1.91 -4.89 -12.42
CA CYS A 101 0.86 -3.88 -12.63
C CYS A 101 -0.05 -3.71 -11.40
N ARG A 102 -0.31 -4.80 -10.67
CA ARG A 102 -1.02 -4.76 -9.41
C ARG A 102 -0.25 -3.95 -8.36
N GLN A 103 1.05 -4.20 -8.21
CA GLN A 103 1.90 -3.45 -7.29
C GLN A 103 1.93 -1.95 -7.61
N LEU A 104 1.92 -1.59 -8.90
CA LEU A 104 1.81 -0.20 -9.33
C LEU A 104 0.44 0.42 -9.02
N ALA A 105 -0.65 -0.34 -9.24
CA ALA A 105 -2.00 0.13 -8.95
C ALA A 105 -2.24 0.36 -7.45
N GLU A 106 -1.58 -0.38 -6.58
CA GLU A 106 -1.68 -0.24 -5.12
C GLU A 106 -1.26 1.14 -4.63
N TYR A 107 -0.30 1.82 -5.30
CA TYR A 107 0.08 3.20 -4.99
C TYR A 107 -1.05 4.21 -5.21
N VAL A 108 -2.01 3.89 -6.07
CA VAL A 108 -3.19 4.74 -6.30
C VAL A 108 -4.36 4.29 -5.43
N VAL A 109 -4.55 2.98 -5.27
CA VAL A 109 -5.69 2.43 -4.50
C VAL A 109 -5.51 2.67 -3.00
N PHE A 110 -4.32 2.38 -2.46
CA PHE A 110 -4.06 2.55 -1.03
C PHE A 110 -3.75 4.00 -0.70
N GLU A 111 -4.33 4.50 0.39
CA GLU A 111 -4.06 5.85 0.87
C GLU A 111 -2.87 5.83 1.82
N SER A 112 -1.80 6.49 1.42
CA SER A 112 -0.60 6.61 2.25
C SER A 112 0.12 7.93 1.94
N PRO A 113 0.23 8.85 2.90
CA PRO A 113 0.99 10.09 2.69
C PRO A 113 2.51 9.86 2.69
N LEU A 114 2.95 8.70 3.14
CA LEU A 114 4.32 8.21 3.07
C LEU A 114 4.30 6.76 2.62
N ASN A 115 4.82 6.48 1.43
CA ASN A 115 4.94 5.12 0.91
C ASN A 115 6.38 4.63 1.06
N MET A 116 6.58 3.55 1.82
CA MET A 116 7.85 2.84 1.84
C MET A 116 7.92 1.88 0.65
N LEU A 117 9.04 1.89 -0.04
CA LEU A 117 9.28 1.00 -1.16
C LEU A 117 9.73 -0.37 -0.65
N CYS A 118 9.07 -1.43 -1.12
CA CYS A 118 9.29 -2.80 -0.67
C CYS A 118 10.63 -3.39 -1.13
N ASP A 119 11.10 -3.03 -2.32
CA ASP A 119 12.19 -3.70 -3.02
C ASP A 119 13.55 -3.01 -2.82
N SER A 120 14.61 -3.59 -3.37
CA SER A 120 15.96 -3.04 -3.30
C SER A 120 16.21 -1.97 -4.36
N PRO A 121 17.12 -1.01 -4.13
CA PRO A 121 17.52 -0.04 -5.15
C PRO A 121 17.93 -0.70 -6.47
N THR A 122 18.70 -1.79 -6.39
CA THR A 122 19.16 -2.53 -7.58
C THR A 122 17.99 -3.06 -8.43
N ASN A 123 16.90 -3.50 -7.81
CA ASN A 123 15.73 -3.98 -8.54
C ASN A 123 14.95 -2.81 -9.15
N TYR A 124 14.84 -1.70 -8.45
CA TYR A 124 14.24 -0.48 -8.99
C TYR A 124 15.05 0.10 -10.16
N ASP A 125 16.38 0.04 -10.11
CA ASP A 125 17.25 0.45 -11.21
C ASP A 125 17.07 -0.43 -12.45
N ARG A 126 16.83 -1.73 -12.27
CA ARG A 126 16.56 -2.65 -13.38
C ARG A 126 15.19 -2.47 -14.01
N GLU A 127 14.23 -2.02 -13.24
CA GLU A 127 12.84 -1.84 -13.63
C GLU A 127 12.49 -0.34 -13.72
N GLU A 128 13.33 0.39 -14.42
CA GLU A 128 13.33 1.86 -14.53
C GLU A 128 11.95 2.42 -14.90
N GLU A 129 11.27 1.84 -15.90
CA GLU A 129 9.93 2.26 -16.32
C GLU A 129 8.92 2.22 -15.16
N CYS A 130 8.94 1.14 -14.36
CA CYS A 130 8.06 1.01 -13.20
C CYS A 130 8.42 2.00 -12.10
N THR A 131 9.70 2.20 -11.88
CA THR A 131 10.23 3.11 -10.85
C THR A 131 9.90 4.56 -11.18
N GLU A 132 10.09 4.96 -12.42
CA GLU A 132 9.69 6.28 -12.91
C GLU A 132 8.18 6.50 -12.75
N PHE A 133 7.36 5.50 -13.09
CA PHE A 133 5.92 5.59 -12.88
C PHE A 133 5.58 5.79 -11.40
N ILE A 134 6.17 5.02 -10.48
CA ILE A 134 5.96 5.18 -9.04
C ILE A 134 6.35 6.61 -8.61
N ALA A 135 7.45 7.14 -9.10
CA ALA A 135 7.93 8.47 -8.76
C ALA A 135 6.98 9.60 -9.22
N THR A 136 6.12 9.34 -10.20
CA THR A 136 5.10 10.31 -10.66
C THR A 136 3.85 10.33 -9.80
N ILE A 137 3.62 9.30 -8.97
CA ILE A 137 2.39 9.17 -8.19
C ILE A 137 2.47 10.04 -6.94
N PRO A 138 1.54 11.00 -6.75
CA PRO A 138 1.49 11.80 -5.54
C PRO A 138 1.15 10.96 -4.30
N THR A 139 1.64 11.37 -3.14
CA THR A 139 1.30 10.76 -1.85
C THR A 139 0.19 11.52 -1.11
N VAL A 140 -0.07 12.77 -1.51
CA VAL A 140 -1.13 13.61 -0.93
C VAL A 140 -2.07 14.07 -2.04
N TRP A 141 -3.34 13.74 -1.88
CA TRP A 141 -4.38 13.92 -2.88
C TRP A 141 -5.32 15.08 -2.52
N GLU A 142 -5.81 15.79 -3.55
CA GLU A 142 -6.81 16.85 -3.39
C GLU A 142 -8.23 16.30 -3.47
N GLN A 143 -8.42 15.21 -4.21
CA GLN A 143 -9.71 14.56 -4.35
C GLN A 143 -9.52 13.05 -4.48
N THR A 144 -10.43 12.30 -3.86
CA THR A 144 -10.50 10.84 -3.95
C THR A 144 -11.94 10.43 -4.26
N ILE A 145 -12.10 9.56 -5.24
CA ILE A 145 -13.40 8.99 -5.65
C ILE A 145 -13.28 7.47 -5.63
N ALA A 146 -14.10 6.81 -4.81
CA ALA A 146 -14.34 5.38 -4.93
C ALA A 146 -15.28 5.17 -6.12
N MET A 147 -14.73 4.73 -7.25
CA MET A 147 -15.48 4.63 -8.49
C MET A 147 -16.37 3.40 -8.51
N ASN A 148 -15.79 2.25 -8.19
CA ASN A 148 -16.48 0.97 -8.26
C ASN A 148 -15.76 -0.05 -7.37
N GLY A 149 -16.48 -1.04 -6.85
CA GLY A 149 -15.89 -2.10 -6.05
C GLY A 149 -16.89 -3.11 -5.51
N GLU A 150 -16.38 -4.31 -5.29
CA GLU A 150 -17.07 -5.38 -4.58
C GLU A 150 -16.04 -6.07 -3.67
N ILE A 151 -16.34 -6.07 -2.37
CA ILE A 151 -15.42 -6.61 -1.34
C ILE A 151 -15.00 -8.04 -1.69
N GLY A 152 -13.70 -8.29 -1.63
CA GLY A 152 -13.10 -9.57 -1.96
C GLY A 152 -13.08 -9.92 -3.45
N LYS A 153 -13.46 -9.01 -4.35
CA LYS A 153 -13.43 -9.25 -5.80
C LYS A 153 -12.63 -8.20 -6.56
N TYR A 154 -12.99 -6.93 -6.41
CA TYR A 154 -12.29 -5.84 -7.10
C TYR A 154 -12.56 -4.50 -6.42
N ILE A 155 -11.68 -3.52 -6.69
CA ILE A 155 -11.84 -2.13 -6.31
C ILE A 155 -11.19 -1.22 -7.36
N THR A 156 -11.83 -0.09 -7.65
CA THR A 156 -11.30 0.96 -8.51
C THR A 156 -11.40 2.31 -7.80
N MET A 157 -10.28 2.99 -7.69
CA MET A 157 -10.15 4.31 -7.08
C MET A 157 -9.64 5.31 -8.11
N ALA A 158 -10.19 6.52 -8.12
CA ALA A 158 -9.65 7.66 -8.86
C ALA A 158 -9.22 8.74 -7.87
N ARG A 159 -8.02 9.28 -8.06
CA ARG A 159 -7.44 10.31 -7.19
C ARG A 159 -6.88 11.43 -8.02
N ARG A 160 -7.05 12.68 -7.57
CA ARG A 160 -6.62 13.87 -8.29
C ARG A 160 -5.56 14.66 -7.54
N LYS A 161 -4.59 15.13 -8.31
CA LYS A 161 -3.61 16.13 -7.88
C LYS A 161 -3.44 17.17 -9.00
N GLY A 162 -3.73 18.43 -8.70
CA GLY A 162 -3.81 19.48 -9.74
C GLY A 162 -4.84 19.10 -10.81
N ASP A 163 -4.44 19.14 -12.06
CA ASP A 163 -5.28 18.78 -13.21
C ASP A 163 -5.15 17.31 -13.65
N VAL A 164 -4.35 16.51 -12.92
CA VAL A 164 -4.07 15.12 -13.28
C VAL A 164 -4.89 14.18 -12.41
N TRP A 165 -5.53 13.21 -13.06
CA TRP A 165 -6.22 12.10 -12.43
C TRP A 165 -5.41 10.81 -12.55
N TYR A 166 -5.32 10.09 -11.45
CA TYR A 166 -4.71 8.78 -11.35
C TYR A 166 -5.80 7.76 -11.03
N VAL A 167 -5.86 6.69 -11.83
CA VAL A 167 -6.85 5.63 -11.65
C VAL A 167 -6.13 4.32 -11.37
N GLY A 168 -6.41 3.71 -10.23
CA GLY A 168 -5.91 2.40 -9.83
C GLY A 168 -7.06 1.39 -9.70
N SER A 169 -6.85 0.19 -10.23
CA SER A 169 -7.81 -0.89 -10.12
C SER A 169 -7.14 -2.20 -9.73
N LEU A 170 -7.70 -2.88 -8.74
CA LEU A 170 -7.29 -4.20 -8.29
C LEU A 170 -8.44 -5.19 -8.55
N THR A 171 -8.14 -6.37 -9.11
CA THR A 171 -9.13 -7.42 -9.36
C THR A 171 -8.54 -8.80 -9.13
N LEU A 172 -9.37 -9.74 -8.67
CA LEU A 172 -8.98 -11.15 -8.54
C LEU A 172 -9.00 -11.89 -9.87
N SER A 173 -9.83 -11.49 -10.80
CA SER A 173 -10.07 -12.21 -12.05
C SER A 173 -9.65 -11.39 -13.26
N LEU A 174 -8.74 -11.96 -14.06
CA LEU A 174 -8.47 -11.52 -15.44
C LEU A 174 -9.39 -12.21 -16.45
N ILE A 175 -10.33 -13.07 -16.01
CA ILE A 175 -11.01 -14.06 -16.88
C ILE A 175 -12.41 -13.61 -17.32
N HIS A 176 -12.91 -12.47 -16.91
CA HIS A 176 -14.22 -11.98 -17.33
C HIS A 176 -14.14 -10.60 -18.00
N ILE A 177 -13.33 -10.50 -19.04
CA ILE A 177 -13.55 -9.53 -20.11
C ILE A 177 -14.03 -10.34 -21.32
N SER A 178 -15.30 -10.62 -21.35
CA SER A 178 -16.02 -11.05 -22.55
C SER A 178 -17.03 -9.99 -22.92
#